data_d7e89bf4c0208a00db40ff620969fdf2
#
_entry.id   d7e89bf4c0208a00db40ff620969fdf2
#
_cell.length_a   1.000
_cell.length_b   1.000
_cell.length_c   1.000
_cell.angle_alpha   90.00
_cell.angle_beta   90.00
_cell.angle_gamma   90.00
#
_symmetry.space_group_name_H-M   'P 1'
#
loop_
_entity.id
_entity.type
_entity.pdbx_description
1 polymer ?
#
loop_
_entity_poly.entity_id
_entity_poly.type
_entity_poly.pdbx_seq_one_letter_code
_entity_poly.pdbx_strand_id
1 'polypeptide(L)'
;MVVSQRWLAEHANDRDLVVLHVGTRAQYDSGHVAGARPVSMADISLPAVRGGLTLQLPTADSVGAWARRLGITNRSRVVVMAHDASLQGATRVVFTLATIGLLERTALAEGHYGSWREAGRSVSTAEPPPATPGTLTVRPRPELVATLAQVEALAMSPTVPTGTALLDARAPQFYAGNGGGYPRPGHIPTAQNLPFSTLSTNGVLKPAAELRPLFAGAGATAGTPVVAYCHIGQQASLLWFVATYLGYEARIFDGSFQEWSGTERLPVILPAGRR
;
A
#
# COMPACT_ATOMS: atom_id res chain seq x y z
N MET A 1 1.07 -4.85 -13.32
CA MET A 1 0.76 -4.56 -11.91
C MET A 1 -0.16 -5.59 -11.24
N VAL A 2 -1.09 -6.21 -11.95
CA VAL A 2 -1.95 -7.28 -11.41
C VAL A 2 -1.75 -8.54 -12.26
N VAL A 3 -1.71 -9.69 -11.63
CA VAL A 3 -1.67 -10.99 -12.30
C VAL A 3 -2.80 -11.87 -11.78
N SER A 4 -3.43 -12.65 -12.67
CA SER A 4 -4.45 -13.60 -12.25
C SER A 4 -3.84 -14.77 -11.47
N GLN A 5 -4.63 -15.40 -10.61
CA GLN A 5 -4.21 -16.62 -9.93
C GLN A 5 -3.89 -17.78 -10.91
N ARG A 6 -4.57 -17.81 -12.06
CA ARG A 6 -4.25 -18.76 -13.11
C ARG A 6 -2.84 -18.55 -13.64
N TRP A 7 -2.51 -17.32 -14.00
CA TRP A 7 -1.17 -16.97 -14.46
C TRP A 7 -0.10 -17.34 -13.41
N LEU A 8 -0.35 -16.99 -12.13
CA LEU A 8 0.57 -17.33 -11.04
C LEU A 8 0.78 -18.85 -10.92
N ALA A 9 -0.28 -19.66 -11.04
CA ALA A 9 -0.18 -21.12 -10.97
C ALA A 9 0.64 -21.71 -12.14
N GLU A 10 0.47 -21.16 -13.35
CA GLU A 10 1.20 -21.59 -14.55
C GLU A 10 2.69 -21.22 -14.49
N HIS A 11 3.06 -20.18 -13.74
CA HIS A 11 4.42 -19.65 -13.64
C HIS A 11 5.09 -19.91 -12.29
N ALA A 12 4.44 -20.64 -11.36
CA ALA A 12 4.93 -20.84 -10.00
C ALA A 12 6.34 -21.47 -9.92
N ASN A 13 6.75 -22.20 -10.94
CA ASN A 13 8.06 -22.84 -11.03
C ASN A 13 9.09 -22.03 -11.85
N ASP A 14 8.76 -20.84 -12.30
CA ASP A 14 9.69 -19.99 -13.05
C ASP A 14 10.86 -19.58 -12.16
N ARG A 15 12.08 -19.79 -12.65
CA ARG A 15 13.32 -19.58 -11.88
C ARG A 15 13.48 -18.16 -11.33
N ASP A 16 13.01 -17.16 -12.08
CA ASP A 16 13.13 -15.74 -11.71
C ASP A 16 11.85 -15.19 -11.04
N LEU A 17 10.87 -16.06 -10.72
CA LEU A 17 9.67 -15.66 -9.97
C LEU A 17 9.89 -15.79 -8.47
N VAL A 18 9.60 -14.72 -7.74
CA VAL A 18 9.54 -14.73 -6.27
C VAL A 18 8.12 -14.41 -5.85
N VAL A 19 7.48 -15.32 -5.13
CA VAL A 19 6.14 -15.12 -4.57
C VAL A 19 6.29 -14.71 -3.11
N LEU A 20 5.65 -13.60 -2.73
CA LEU A 20 5.59 -13.11 -1.36
C LEU A 20 4.18 -13.31 -0.81
N HIS A 21 4.05 -14.01 0.29
CA HIS A 21 2.79 -14.22 0.98
C HIS A 21 2.70 -13.26 2.17
N VAL A 22 1.78 -12.32 2.10
CA VAL A 22 1.64 -11.24 3.08
C VAL A 22 0.59 -11.60 4.11
N GLY A 23 1.03 -11.71 5.37
CA GLY A 23 0.18 -12.03 6.51
C GLY A 23 0.96 -12.07 7.81
N THR A 24 0.32 -12.50 8.90
CA THR A 24 1.02 -12.81 10.15
C THR A 24 1.76 -14.14 10.03
N ARG A 25 2.73 -14.39 10.92
CA ARG A 25 3.43 -15.68 10.97
C ARG A 25 2.45 -16.84 11.17
N ALA A 26 1.50 -16.70 12.06
CA ALA A 26 0.48 -17.73 12.30
C ALA A 26 -0.39 -18.02 11.08
N GLN A 27 -0.77 -16.98 10.31
CA GLN A 27 -1.49 -17.13 9.05
C GLN A 27 -0.65 -17.91 8.03
N TYR A 28 0.61 -17.54 7.86
CA TYR A 28 1.52 -18.24 6.94
C TYR A 28 1.70 -19.71 7.31
N ASP A 29 1.92 -20.01 8.60
CA ASP A 29 2.12 -21.36 9.11
C ASP A 29 0.85 -22.23 8.98
N SER A 30 -0.34 -21.61 9.03
CA SER A 30 -1.61 -22.32 8.80
C SER A 30 -1.81 -22.74 7.35
N GLY A 31 -1.06 -22.14 6.42
CA GLY A 31 -1.04 -22.44 4.99
C GLY A 31 -0.73 -21.24 4.13
N HIS A 32 0.01 -21.46 3.08
CA HIS A 32 0.45 -20.45 2.12
C HIS A 32 0.55 -21.01 0.69
N VAL A 33 0.71 -20.13 -0.28
CA VAL A 33 1.03 -20.53 -1.67
C VAL A 33 2.34 -21.31 -1.67
N ALA A 34 2.37 -22.48 -2.25
CA ALA A 34 3.57 -23.33 -2.26
C ALA A 34 4.79 -22.57 -2.82
N GLY A 35 5.89 -22.62 -2.08
CA GLY A 35 7.14 -21.90 -2.42
C GLY A 35 7.14 -20.39 -2.13
N ALA A 36 6.01 -19.82 -1.69
CA ALA A 36 5.96 -18.39 -1.32
C ALA A 36 6.74 -18.12 -0.04
N ARG A 37 7.34 -16.93 0.05
CA ARG A 37 8.08 -16.47 1.22
C ARG A 37 7.20 -15.61 2.10
N PRO A 38 7.27 -15.77 3.44
CA PRO A 38 6.48 -14.96 4.36
C PRO A 38 6.92 -13.50 4.37
N VAL A 39 5.95 -12.61 4.43
CA VAL A 39 6.18 -11.16 4.66
C VAL A 39 5.13 -10.65 5.63
N SER A 40 5.59 -10.03 6.70
CA SER A 40 4.76 -9.30 7.67
C SER A 40 4.96 -7.79 7.55
N MET A 41 4.10 -7.01 8.18
CA MET A 41 4.27 -5.56 8.23
C MET A 41 5.56 -5.14 8.97
N ALA A 42 6.01 -5.93 9.94
CA ALA A 42 7.26 -5.67 10.65
C ALA A 42 8.51 -5.77 9.75
N ASP A 43 8.45 -6.59 8.70
CA ASP A 43 9.58 -6.77 7.77
C ASP A 43 9.83 -5.53 6.88
N ILE A 44 8.79 -4.72 6.69
CA ILE A 44 8.75 -3.58 5.76
C ILE A 44 8.49 -2.24 6.46
N SER A 45 8.66 -2.17 7.76
CA SER A 45 8.52 -0.95 8.55
C SER A 45 9.67 -0.76 9.53
N LEU A 46 9.88 0.48 9.93
CA LEU A 46 10.76 0.77 11.07
C LEU A 46 10.16 0.19 12.35
N PRO A 47 11.00 -0.24 13.31
CA PRO A 47 10.53 -0.67 14.61
C PRO A 47 9.67 0.42 15.27
N ALA A 48 8.56 0.00 15.88
CA ALA A 48 7.69 0.93 16.59
C ALA A 48 8.44 1.54 17.79
N VAL A 49 8.42 2.86 17.87
CA VAL A 49 8.97 3.63 19.01
C VAL A 49 7.82 4.23 19.78
N ARG A 50 7.87 4.17 21.12
CA ARG A 50 6.82 4.75 21.97
C ARG A 50 6.66 6.25 21.67
N GLY A 51 5.46 6.66 21.30
CA GLY A 51 5.14 8.04 20.91
C GLY A 51 5.61 8.43 19.50
N GLY A 52 6.26 7.52 18.78
CA GLY A 52 6.65 7.73 17.39
C GLY A 52 5.56 7.36 16.39
N LEU A 53 5.86 7.61 15.12
CA LEU A 53 4.98 7.24 14.01
C LEU A 53 5.00 5.72 13.80
N THR A 54 3.86 5.18 13.40
CA THR A 54 3.66 3.75 13.18
C THR A 54 3.86 3.41 11.70
N LEU A 55 4.40 2.24 11.41
CA LEU A 55 4.53 1.65 10.07
C LEU A 55 5.34 2.52 9.08
N GLN A 56 6.30 3.29 9.58
CA GLN A 56 7.12 4.15 8.73
C GLN A 56 8.04 3.33 7.83
N LEU A 57 8.23 3.80 6.61
CA LEU A 57 9.12 3.17 5.63
C LEU A 57 10.56 3.11 6.14
N PRO A 58 11.23 1.96 6.02
CA PRO A 58 12.67 1.88 6.21
C PRO A 58 13.43 2.63 5.10
N THR A 59 14.72 2.85 5.31
CA THR A 59 15.59 3.41 4.27
C THR A 59 15.64 2.48 3.05
N ALA A 60 15.91 3.04 1.87
CA ALA A 60 16.03 2.26 0.64
C ALA A 60 17.08 1.14 0.74
N ASP A 61 18.18 1.37 1.47
CA ASP A 61 19.23 0.36 1.72
C ASP A 61 18.70 -0.79 2.58
N SER A 62 17.93 -0.48 3.63
CA SER A 62 17.29 -1.49 4.50
C SER A 62 16.30 -2.35 3.73
N VAL A 63 15.44 -1.70 2.91
CA VAL A 63 14.50 -2.40 2.02
C VAL A 63 15.26 -3.27 1.00
N GLY A 64 16.34 -2.75 0.42
CA GLY A 64 17.19 -3.49 -0.50
C GLY A 64 17.85 -4.71 0.15
N ALA A 65 18.33 -4.57 1.38
CA ALA A 65 18.92 -5.69 2.14
C ALA A 65 17.84 -6.76 2.45
N TRP A 66 16.62 -6.34 2.84
CA TRP A 66 15.50 -7.23 3.04
C TRP A 66 15.13 -7.99 1.74
N ALA A 67 15.01 -7.28 0.62
CA ALA A 67 14.69 -7.88 -0.67
C ALA A 67 15.74 -8.93 -1.11
N ARG A 68 17.03 -8.62 -0.92
CA ARG A 68 18.13 -9.58 -1.21
C ARG A 68 18.02 -10.85 -0.37
N ARG A 69 17.68 -10.75 0.93
CA ARG A 69 17.48 -11.93 1.79
C ARG A 69 16.36 -12.84 1.30
N LEU A 70 15.36 -12.29 0.62
CA LEU A 70 14.27 -13.05 -0.02
C LEU A 70 14.70 -13.66 -1.37
N GLY A 71 15.95 -13.47 -1.82
CA GLY A 71 16.45 -13.95 -3.11
C GLY A 71 16.04 -13.08 -4.29
N ILE A 72 15.51 -11.87 -4.05
CA ILE A 72 15.15 -10.94 -5.13
C ILE A 72 16.42 -10.38 -5.78
N THR A 73 16.46 -10.46 -7.11
CA THR A 73 17.57 -10.00 -7.97
C THR A 73 17.09 -8.94 -8.95
N ASN A 74 18.01 -8.37 -9.73
CA ASN A 74 17.67 -7.46 -10.84
C ASN A 74 16.79 -8.11 -11.93
N ARG A 75 16.71 -9.45 -12.00
CA ARG A 75 15.91 -10.20 -12.98
C ARG A 75 14.58 -10.69 -12.43
N SER A 76 14.44 -10.73 -11.12
CA SER A 76 13.27 -11.28 -10.48
C SER A 76 12.00 -10.56 -10.89
N ARG A 77 10.95 -11.35 -11.12
CA ARG A 77 9.56 -10.91 -11.09
C ARG A 77 9.02 -11.23 -9.71
N VAL A 78 8.38 -10.27 -9.08
CA VAL A 78 7.82 -10.45 -7.73
C VAL A 78 6.30 -10.44 -7.81
N VAL A 79 5.66 -11.45 -7.24
CA VAL A 79 4.20 -11.49 -7.08
C VAL A 79 3.86 -11.48 -5.61
N VAL A 80 3.02 -10.54 -5.21
CA VAL A 80 2.58 -10.35 -3.83
C VAL A 80 1.16 -10.90 -3.68
N MET A 81 0.98 -11.90 -2.83
CA MET A 81 -0.29 -12.53 -2.49
C MET A 81 -0.72 -12.08 -1.10
N ALA A 82 -1.92 -11.55 -0.96
CA ALA A 82 -2.54 -11.29 0.34
C ALA A 82 -3.02 -12.60 0.98
N HIS A 83 -2.90 -12.75 2.30
CA HIS A 83 -3.47 -13.91 3.00
C HIS A 83 -5.00 -13.87 3.01
N ASP A 84 -5.57 -12.72 3.30
CA ASP A 84 -7.02 -12.49 3.35
C ASP A 84 -7.47 -11.49 2.28
N ALA A 85 -8.79 -11.25 2.21
CA ALA A 85 -9.38 -10.34 1.23
C ALA A 85 -8.99 -8.87 1.41
N SER A 86 -8.26 -8.52 2.47
CA SER A 86 -7.77 -7.17 2.72
C SER A 86 -6.45 -6.93 1.99
N LEU A 87 -6.49 -6.18 0.90
CA LEU A 87 -5.33 -5.97 0.02
C LEU A 87 -4.31 -4.95 0.55
N GLN A 88 -4.64 -4.17 1.56
CA GLN A 88 -3.82 -3.05 2.03
C GLN A 88 -2.43 -3.47 2.52
N GLY A 89 -2.29 -4.66 3.12
CA GLY A 89 -0.99 -5.19 3.51
C GLY A 89 -0.15 -5.56 2.29
N ALA A 90 -0.76 -6.27 1.32
CA ALA A 90 -0.07 -6.67 0.09
C ALA A 90 0.33 -5.44 -0.76
N THR A 91 -0.55 -4.46 -0.92
CA THR A 91 -0.21 -3.22 -1.63
C THR A 91 0.83 -2.38 -0.89
N ARG A 92 0.91 -2.46 0.46
CA ARG A 92 2.00 -1.84 1.22
C ARG A 92 3.34 -2.50 0.89
N VAL A 93 3.41 -3.82 0.72
CA VAL A 93 4.62 -4.52 0.25
C VAL A 93 4.99 -4.09 -1.17
N VAL A 94 4.00 -4.00 -2.09
CA VAL A 94 4.23 -3.50 -3.46
C VAL A 94 4.80 -2.08 -3.43
N PHE A 95 4.22 -1.18 -2.62
CA PHE A 95 4.72 0.18 -2.46
C PHE A 95 6.16 0.22 -1.94
N THR A 96 6.46 -0.57 -0.90
CA THR A 96 7.81 -0.65 -0.33
C THR A 96 8.83 -1.10 -1.38
N LEU A 97 8.50 -2.10 -2.20
CA LEU A 97 9.36 -2.53 -3.31
C LEU A 97 9.46 -1.45 -4.42
N ALA A 98 8.38 -0.70 -4.66
CA ALA A 98 8.41 0.41 -5.60
C ALA A 98 9.40 1.51 -5.19
N THR A 99 9.53 1.80 -3.87
CA THR A 99 10.47 2.83 -3.38
C THR A 99 11.95 2.52 -3.65
N ILE A 100 12.27 1.27 -3.99
CA ILE A 100 13.63 0.85 -4.38
C ILE A 100 13.76 0.52 -5.88
N GLY A 101 12.76 0.90 -6.69
CA GLY A 101 12.78 0.79 -8.15
C GLY A 101 12.30 -0.55 -8.71
N LEU A 102 11.53 -1.33 -7.94
CA LEU A 102 11.01 -2.64 -8.38
C LEU A 102 9.56 -2.61 -8.85
N LEU A 103 8.91 -1.45 -9.01
CA LEU A 103 7.49 -1.35 -9.37
C LEU A 103 7.14 -2.13 -10.64
N GLU A 104 7.90 -1.96 -11.71
CA GLU A 104 7.63 -2.59 -13.02
C GLU A 104 7.82 -4.11 -13.01
N ARG A 105 8.50 -4.64 -11.99
CA ARG A 105 8.76 -6.07 -11.80
C ARG A 105 7.94 -6.69 -10.68
N THR A 106 7.06 -5.89 -10.04
CA THR A 106 6.20 -6.33 -8.94
C THR A 106 4.74 -6.28 -9.36
N ALA A 107 4.03 -7.36 -9.10
CA ALA A 107 2.60 -7.47 -9.33
C ALA A 107 1.86 -7.90 -8.05
N LEU A 108 0.63 -7.45 -7.91
CA LEU A 108 -0.33 -7.97 -6.94
C LEU A 108 -1.02 -9.18 -7.57
N ALA A 109 -1.11 -10.30 -6.85
CA ALA A 109 -1.95 -11.41 -7.26
C ALA A 109 -3.42 -11.03 -7.05
N GLU A 110 -4.25 -11.29 -8.04
CA GLU A 110 -5.70 -11.12 -7.95
C GLU A 110 -6.29 -12.09 -6.89
N GLY A 111 -7.21 -11.59 -6.07
CA GLY A 111 -7.78 -12.38 -4.97
C GLY A 111 -6.85 -12.47 -3.76
N HIS A 112 -6.97 -13.55 -3.01
CA HIS A 112 -6.23 -13.79 -1.79
C HIS A 112 -5.96 -15.29 -1.58
N TYR A 113 -5.18 -15.67 -0.55
CA TYR A 113 -4.83 -17.06 -0.30
C TYR A 113 -6.07 -17.97 -0.10
N GLY A 114 -7.14 -17.48 0.55
CA GLY A 114 -8.37 -18.23 0.71
C GLY A 114 -8.95 -18.66 -0.64
N SER A 115 -9.10 -17.74 -1.59
CA SER A 115 -9.58 -18.06 -2.95
C SER A 115 -8.61 -18.92 -3.78
N TRP A 116 -7.29 -18.77 -3.53
CA TRP A 116 -6.28 -19.65 -4.13
C TRP A 116 -6.48 -21.11 -3.71
N ARG A 117 -6.68 -21.34 -2.41
CA ARG A 117 -6.92 -22.68 -1.82
C ARG A 117 -8.24 -23.26 -2.29
N GLU A 118 -9.31 -22.45 -2.30
CA GLU A 118 -10.64 -22.87 -2.77
C GLU A 118 -10.65 -23.29 -4.24
N ALA A 119 -9.79 -22.68 -5.06
CA ALA A 119 -9.58 -23.06 -6.46
C ALA A 119 -8.71 -24.35 -6.62
N GLY A 120 -8.41 -25.07 -5.53
CA GLY A 120 -7.63 -26.32 -5.55
C GLY A 120 -6.16 -26.15 -5.99
N ARG A 121 -5.60 -24.95 -5.83
CA ARG A 121 -4.22 -24.67 -6.25
C ARG A 121 -3.21 -25.12 -5.19
N SER A 122 -1.94 -25.26 -5.59
CA SER A 122 -0.87 -25.78 -4.74
C SER A 122 -0.63 -24.92 -3.51
N VAL A 123 -0.75 -25.52 -2.33
CA VAL A 123 -0.53 -24.93 -1.01
C VAL A 123 0.51 -25.71 -0.23
N SER A 124 1.12 -25.07 0.76
CA SER A 124 2.11 -25.67 1.66
C SER A 124 1.93 -25.11 3.08
N THR A 125 2.35 -25.88 4.07
CA THR A 125 2.62 -25.44 5.43
C THR A 125 4.12 -25.48 5.74
N ALA A 126 4.92 -26.05 4.82
CA ALA A 126 6.37 -26.12 4.98
C ALA A 126 7.02 -24.86 4.42
N GLU A 127 7.83 -24.21 5.22
CA GLU A 127 8.63 -23.05 4.79
C GLU A 127 9.60 -23.46 3.67
N PRO A 128 9.70 -22.68 2.58
CA PRO A 128 10.68 -23.00 1.53
C PRO A 128 12.10 -22.86 2.07
N PRO A 129 13.08 -23.57 1.47
CA PRO A 129 14.48 -23.41 1.86
C PRO A 129 14.91 -21.95 1.87
N PRO A 130 15.84 -21.55 2.77
CA PRO A 130 16.39 -20.21 2.77
C PRO A 130 16.85 -19.80 1.36
N ALA A 131 16.48 -18.60 0.93
CA ALA A 131 16.95 -18.10 -0.35
C ALA A 131 18.46 -17.86 -0.31
N THR A 132 19.15 -18.17 -1.40
CA THR A 132 20.45 -17.58 -1.65
C THR A 132 20.24 -16.07 -1.81
N PRO A 133 20.95 -15.22 -1.04
CA PRO A 133 20.79 -13.78 -1.16
C PRO A 133 20.97 -13.29 -2.59
N GLY A 134 20.03 -12.51 -3.06
CA GLY A 134 20.01 -12.01 -4.44
C GLY A 134 21.00 -10.85 -4.64
N THR A 135 21.46 -10.67 -5.89
CA THR A 135 22.15 -9.44 -6.32
C THR A 135 21.14 -8.46 -6.86
N LEU A 136 20.86 -7.42 -6.10
CA LEU A 136 19.88 -6.37 -6.43
C LEU A 136 20.53 -4.99 -6.35
N THR A 137 20.45 -4.24 -7.43
CA THR A 137 20.80 -2.81 -7.47
C THR A 137 19.59 -1.99 -7.02
N VAL A 138 19.72 -1.35 -5.88
CA VAL A 138 18.69 -0.43 -5.35
C VAL A 138 18.68 0.85 -6.19
N ARG A 139 17.49 1.27 -6.60
CA ARG A 139 17.24 2.54 -7.28
C ARG A 139 16.18 3.30 -6.48
N PRO A 140 16.62 4.13 -5.51
CA PRO A 140 15.69 4.87 -4.66
C PRO A 140 14.72 5.73 -5.46
N ARG A 141 13.45 5.74 -5.05
CA ARG A 141 12.36 6.49 -5.67
C ARG A 141 11.69 7.39 -4.61
N PRO A 142 12.42 8.40 -4.09
CA PRO A 142 11.90 9.28 -3.04
C PRO A 142 10.67 10.07 -3.50
N GLU A 143 10.52 10.29 -4.80
CA GLU A 143 9.36 10.97 -5.38
C GLU A 143 8.03 10.22 -5.18
N LEU A 144 8.04 8.94 -4.81
CA LEU A 144 6.83 8.19 -4.46
C LEU A 144 6.30 8.54 -3.05
N VAL A 145 7.11 9.19 -2.22
CA VAL A 145 6.75 9.56 -0.84
C VAL A 145 6.54 11.07 -0.77
N ALA A 146 5.35 11.50 -0.39
CA ALA A 146 5.08 12.91 -0.10
C ALA A 146 5.53 13.25 1.32
N THR A 147 6.30 14.33 1.46
CA THR A 147 6.72 14.84 2.77
C THR A 147 5.61 15.63 3.45
N LEU A 148 5.70 15.78 4.78
CA LEU A 148 4.78 16.64 5.55
C LEU A 148 4.71 18.06 4.97
N ALA A 149 5.85 18.66 4.60
CA ALA A 149 5.90 20.00 4.02
C ALA A 149 5.17 20.08 2.65
N GLN A 150 5.26 19.04 1.82
CA GLN A 150 4.52 19.01 0.56
C GLN A 150 3.02 18.89 0.79
N VAL A 151 2.58 18.05 1.75
CA VAL A 151 1.16 17.92 2.10
C VAL A 151 0.65 19.21 2.76
N GLU A 152 1.44 19.85 3.59
CA GLU A 152 1.11 21.17 4.17
C GLU A 152 0.88 22.22 3.07
N ALA A 153 1.76 22.29 2.08
CA ALA A 153 1.59 23.20 0.95
C ALA A 153 0.29 22.92 0.17
N LEU A 154 -0.10 21.67 -0.02
CA LEU A 154 -1.38 21.28 -0.64
C LEU A 154 -2.58 21.70 0.22
N ALA A 155 -2.50 21.41 1.53
CA ALA A 155 -3.59 21.66 2.48
C ALA A 155 -3.84 23.15 2.73
N MET A 156 -2.81 23.97 2.65
CA MET A 156 -2.88 25.42 2.93
C MET A 156 -3.03 26.26 1.66
N SER A 157 -3.16 25.65 0.50
CA SER A 157 -3.36 26.39 -0.75
C SER A 157 -4.70 27.12 -0.75
N PRO A 158 -4.73 28.43 -1.01
CA PRO A 158 -5.96 29.20 -1.09
C PRO A 158 -6.79 28.87 -2.36
N THR A 159 -6.18 28.22 -3.33
CA THR A 159 -6.81 27.80 -4.59
C THR A 159 -6.93 26.29 -4.64
N VAL A 160 -8.14 25.76 -4.48
CA VAL A 160 -8.48 24.40 -4.89
C VAL A 160 -9.00 24.52 -6.34
N PRO A 161 -8.34 23.87 -7.31
CA PRO A 161 -7.37 22.79 -7.17
C PRO A 161 -5.92 23.24 -7.43
N THR A 162 -4.99 22.82 -6.58
CA THR A 162 -3.54 22.93 -6.82
C THR A 162 -3.05 22.04 -7.99
N GLY A 163 -3.96 21.49 -8.78
CA GLY A 163 -3.64 20.47 -9.78
C GLY A 163 -3.30 19.09 -9.19
N THR A 164 -3.28 18.93 -7.84
CA THR A 164 -3.00 17.66 -7.16
C THR A 164 -4.17 17.30 -6.24
N ALA A 165 -4.70 16.08 -6.34
CA ALA A 165 -5.74 15.57 -5.47
C ALA A 165 -5.13 14.99 -4.19
N LEU A 166 -5.51 15.50 -3.02
CA LEU A 166 -5.19 14.93 -1.72
C LEU A 166 -6.33 14.01 -1.29
N LEU A 167 -6.07 12.71 -1.17
CA LEU A 167 -7.10 11.70 -0.94
C LEU A 167 -6.92 10.98 0.39
N ASP A 168 -7.98 10.99 1.21
CA ASP A 168 -8.06 10.28 2.48
C ASP A 168 -8.66 8.90 2.27
N ALA A 169 -7.85 7.85 2.44
CA ALA A 169 -8.26 6.46 2.26
C ALA A 169 -9.01 5.86 3.47
N ARG A 170 -9.17 6.58 4.56
CA ARG A 170 -9.86 6.11 5.77
C ARG A 170 -11.36 5.95 5.53
N ALA A 171 -12.00 5.14 6.38
CA ALA A 171 -13.46 5.04 6.37
C ALA A 171 -14.12 6.41 6.67
N PRO A 172 -15.34 6.69 6.14
CA PRO A 172 -15.99 8.01 6.23
C PRO A 172 -16.14 8.53 7.65
N GLN A 173 -16.37 7.66 8.64
CA GLN A 173 -16.48 8.08 10.02
C GLN A 173 -15.20 8.73 10.54
N PHE A 174 -14.01 8.22 10.18
CA PHE A 174 -12.74 8.77 10.62
C PHE A 174 -12.42 10.10 9.92
N TYR A 175 -12.77 10.21 8.65
CA TYR A 175 -12.69 11.47 7.91
C TYR A 175 -13.59 12.53 8.54
N ALA A 176 -14.79 12.14 8.97
CA ALA A 176 -15.74 13.01 9.67
C ALA A 176 -15.38 13.29 11.14
N GLY A 177 -14.23 12.78 11.63
CA GLY A 177 -13.79 13.01 13.00
C GLY A 177 -14.43 12.09 14.05
N ASN A 178 -15.04 10.98 13.63
CA ASN A 178 -15.68 10.01 14.52
C ASN A 178 -14.74 8.84 14.85
N GLY A 179 -14.04 8.90 15.97
CA GLY A 179 -13.13 7.84 16.42
C GLY A 179 -11.70 7.99 15.89
N GLY A 180 -10.94 6.88 15.93
CA GLY A 180 -9.53 6.84 15.47
C GLY A 180 -8.50 7.10 16.56
N GLY A 181 -8.90 7.51 17.77
CA GLY A 181 -7.97 7.68 18.91
C GLY A 181 -7.00 8.86 18.76
N TYR A 182 -7.25 9.79 17.83
CA TYR A 182 -6.40 10.96 17.63
C TYR A 182 -6.79 12.10 18.57
N PRO A 183 -5.80 12.82 19.15
CA PRO A 183 -6.07 14.03 19.97
C PRO A 183 -6.86 15.09 19.21
N ARG A 184 -6.64 15.19 17.90
CA ARG A 184 -7.34 16.12 17.00
C ARG A 184 -7.97 15.32 15.86
N PRO A 185 -9.23 14.84 16.05
CA PRO A 185 -9.94 14.06 15.04
C PRO A 185 -10.38 14.94 13.86
N GLY A 186 -10.67 14.32 12.70
CA GLY A 186 -11.07 15.01 11.47
C GLY A 186 -10.22 14.61 10.28
N HIS A 187 -9.97 15.54 9.36
CA HIS A 187 -9.17 15.29 8.15
C HIS A 187 -8.26 16.47 7.81
N ILE A 188 -7.31 16.24 6.92
CA ILE A 188 -6.40 17.25 6.38
C ILE A 188 -7.21 18.24 5.52
N PRO A 189 -7.03 19.56 5.64
CA PRO A 189 -7.70 20.52 4.77
C PRO A 189 -7.54 20.18 3.29
N THR A 190 -8.52 20.50 2.47
CA THR A 190 -8.61 20.18 1.03
C THR A 190 -8.74 18.70 0.67
N ALA A 191 -8.44 17.78 1.58
CA ALA A 191 -8.54 16.35 1.30
C ALA A 191 -9.98 15.92 0.98
N GLN A 192 -10.10 15.02 0.00
CA GLN A 192 -11.35 14.34 -0.33
C GLN A 192 -11.31 12.90 0.16
N ASN A 193 -12.44 12.39 0.64
CA ASN A 193 -12.51 11.03 1.15
C ASN A 193 -12.75 10.04 0.00
N LEU A 194 -11.82 9.11 -0.19
CA LEU A 194 -11.98 7.96 -1.06
C LEU A 194 -11.60 6.70 -0.25
N PRO A 195 -12.58 6.07 0.44
CA PRO A 195 -12.32 4.95 1.33
C PRO A 195 -11.68 3.77 0.60
N PHE A 196 -10.57 3.25 1.11
CA PHE A 196 -9.87 2.10 0.52
C PHE A 196 -10.78 0.89 0.29
N SER A 197 -11.77 0.69 1.16
CA SER A 197 -12.74 -0.42 1.07
C SER A 197 -13.65 -0.36 -0.16
N THR A 198 -13.72 0.78 -0.84
CA THR A 198 -14.53 0.92 -2.06
C THR A 198 -13.82 0.45 -3.32
N LEU A 199 -12.51 0.17 -3.25
CA LEU A 199 -11.64 -0.10 -4.40
C LEU A 199 -11.56 -1.58 -4.79
N SER A 200 -11.97 -2.47 -3.90
CA SER A 200 -11.93 -3.92 -4.13
C SER A 200 -13.11 -4.63 -3.50
N THR A 201 -13.39 -5.85 -3.94
CA THR A 201 -14.38 -6.75 -3.36
C THR A 201 -13.76 -8.15 -3.26
N ASN A 202 -13.79 -8.75 -2.06
CA ASN A 202 -13.22 -10.08 -1.80
C ASN A 202 -11.78 -10.26 -2.31
N GLY A 203 -10.91 -9.26 -2.13
CA GLY A 203 -9.53 -9.31 -2.57
C GLY A 203 -9.31 -9.13 -4.07
N VAL A 204 -10.34 -8.80 -4.83
CA VAL A 204 -10.28 -8.49 -6.26
C VAL A 204 -10.51 -7.01 -6.47
N LEU A 205 -9.63 -6.35 -7.19
CA LEU A 205 -9.82 -4.94 -7.55
C LEU A 205 -11.05 -4.80 -8.45
N LYS A 206 -11.80 -3.74 -8.25
CA LYS A 206 -12.88 -3.40 -9.19
C LYS A 206 -12.33 -3.11 -10.59
N PRO A 207 -13.13 -3.33 -11.64
CA PRO A 207 -12.74 -2.95 -13.00
C PRO A 207 -12.38 -1.47 -13.11
N ALA A 208 -11.45 -1.13 -13.99
CA ALA A 208 -11.03 0.26 -14.22
C ALA A 208 -12.20 1.20 -14.57
N ALA A 209 -13.23 0.68 -15.23
CA ALA A 209 -14.45 1.42 -15.56
C ALA A 209 -15.26 1.84 -14.31
N GLU A 210 -15.18 1.07 -13.21
CA GLU A 210 -15.82 1.41 -11.93
C GLU A 210 -14.90 2.26 -11.06
N LEU A 211 -13.57 2.05 -11.13
CA LEU A 211 -12.61 2.78 -10.33
C LEU A 211 -12.44 4.24 -10.76
N ARG A 212 -12.37 4.52 -12.08
CA ARG A 212 -12.19 5.89 -12.58
C ARG A 212 -13.26 6.87 -12.09
N PRO A 213 -14.57 6.56 -12.09
CA PRO A 213 -15.58 7.43 -11.50
C PRO A 213 -15.39 7.72 -10.01
N LEU A 214 -14.88 6.76 -9.22
CA LEU A 214 -14.61 6.98 -7.80
C LEU A 214 -13.49 8.02 -7.60
N PHE A 215 -12.42 7.93 -8.39
CA PHE A 215 -11.33 8.92 -8.37
C PHE A 215 -11.81 10.28 -8.86
N ALA A 216 -12.55 10.32 -9.95
CA ALA A 216 -13.12 11.58 -10.47
C ALA A 216 -14.06 12.26 -9.46
N GLY A 217 -14.91 11.49 -8.79
CA GLY A 217 -15.79 11.98 -7.72
C GLY A 217 -15.03 12.53 -6.50
N ALA A 218 -13.80 12.05 -6.28
CA ALA A 218 -12.88 12.58 -5.27
C ALA A 218 -11.92 13.66 -5.82
N GLY A 219 -12.20 14.24 -6.98
CA GLY A 219 -11.44 15.33 -7.56
C GLY A 219 -10.17 14.93 -8.32
N ALA A 220 -9.91 13.62 -8.51
CA ALA A 220 -8.79 13.14 -9.30
C ALA A 220 -9.26 12.73 -10.72
N THR A 221 -9.18 13.64 -11.67
CA THR A 221 -9.44 13.39 -13.09
C THR A 221 -8.17 12.94 -13.83
N ALA A 222 -8.29 12.56 -15.10
CA ALA A 222 -7.14 12.12 -15.90
C ALA A 222 -6.04 13.19 -15.91
N GLY A 223 -4.79 12.78 -15.61
CA GLY A 223 -3.64 13.67 -15.52
C GLY A 223 -3.48 14.39 -14.18
N THR A 224 -4.44 14.31 -13.26
CA THR A 224 -4.31 14.90 -11.92
C THR A 224 -3.33 14.06 -11.07
N PRO A 225 -2.22 14.61 -10.57
CA PRO A 225 -1.40 13.91 -9.58
C PRO A 225 -2.20 13.62 -8.29
N VAL A 226 -1.91 12.51 -7.65
CA VAL A 226 -2.60 12.04 -6.44
C VAL A 226 -1.62 11.92 -5.28
N VAL A 227 -1.98 12.47 -4.13
CA VAL A 227 -1.34 12.18 -2.85
C VAL A 227 -2.35 11.46 -1.96
N ALA A 228 -2.03 10.23 -1.59
CA ALA A 228 -2.87 9.40 -0.73
C ALA A 228 -2.36 9.41 0.72
N TYR A 229 -3.27 9.47 1.68
CA TYR A 229 -2.97 9.23 3.08
C TYR A 229 -4.07 8.41 3.76
N CYS A 230 -3.79 7.89 4.95
CA CYS A 230 -4.80 7.22 5.78
C CYS A 230 -4.54 7.46 7.27
N HIS A 231 -4.57 6.43 8.10
CA HIS A 231 -4.15 6.50 9.49
C HIS A 231 -2.62 6.56 9.63
N ILE A 232 -1.92 5.59 9.00
CA ILE A 232 -0.49 5.27 9.17
C ILE A 232 0.16 4.79 7.86
N GLY A 233 -0.37 5.13 6.69
CA GLY A 233 0.18 4.79 5.37
C GLY A 233 -0.23 3.42 4.80
N GLN A 234 -0.85 2.51 5.56
CA GLN A 234 -1.18 1.17 5.07
C GLN A 234 -2.39 1.14 4.12
N GLN A 235 -3.53 1.73 4.51
CA GLN A 235 -4.71 1.80 3.64
C GLN A 235 -4.46 2.68 2.42
N ALA A 236 -3.68 3.75 2.60
CA ALA A 236 -3.26 4.64 1.53
C ALA A 236 -2.48 3.90 0.43
N SER A 237 -1.79 2.80 0.76
CA SER A 237 -1.06 2.02 -0.24
C SER A 237 -1.99 1.32 -1.25
N LEU A 238 -3.20 0.91 -0.85
CA LEU A 238 -4.19 0.38 -1.80
C LEU A 238 -4.70 1.48 -2.73
N LEU A 239 -4.98 2.67 -2.19
CA LEU A 239 -5.39 3.81 -3.01
C LEU A 239 -4.28 4.23 -3.99
N TRP A 240 -3.03 4.32 -3.52
CA TRP A 240 -1.86 4.57 -4.36
C TRP A 240 -1.69 3.52 -5.45
N PHE A 241 -1.83 2.23 -5.10
CA PHE A 241 -1.72 1.14 -6.05
C PHE A 241 -2.75 1.25 -7.17
N VAL A 242 -4.02 1.51 -6.81
CA VAL A 242 -5.11 1.68 -7.78
C VAL A 242 -4.89 2.94 -8.61
N ALA A 243 -4.50 4.07 -8.02
CA ALA A 243 -4.17 5.28 -8.76
C ALA A 243 -3.08 5.01 -9.81
N THR A 244 -1.98 4.36 -9.40
CA THR A 244 -0.88 3.98 -10.30
C THR A 244 -1.35 3.00 -11.39
N TYR A 245 -2.17 2.02 -11.03
CA TYR A 245 -2.77 1.07 -11.98
C TYR A 245 -3.64 1.76 -13.04
N LEU A 246 -4.34 2.83 -12.66
CA LEU A 246 -5.16 3.65 -13.56
C LEU A 246 -4.34 4.67 -14.38
N GLY A 247 -3.04 4.79 -14.12
CA GLY A 247 -2.12 5.69 -14.84
C GLY A 247 -1.98 7.08 -14.23
N TYR A 248 -2.41 7.29 -12.99
CA TYR A 248 -2.14 8.54 -12.27
C TYR A 248 -0.69 8.59 -11.77
N GLU A 249 -0.10 9.78 -11.74
CA GLU A 249 1.08 10.04 -10.92
C GLU A 249 0.65 10.05 -9.45
N ALA A 250 1.09 9.06 -8.67
CA ALA A 250 0.61 8.85 -7.31
C ALA A 250 1.75 8.77 -6.30
N ARG A 251 1.52 9.35 -5.11
CA ARG A 251 2.43 9.38 -3.96
C ARG A 251 1.68 8.99 -2.69
N ILE A 252 2.41 8.53 -1.68
CA ILE A 252 1.86 8.32 -0.33
C ILE A 252 2.48 9.33 0.63
N PHE A 253 1.65 9.99 1.43
CA PHE A 253 2.09 10.65 2.65
C PHE A 253 2.21 9.59 3.75
N ASP A 254 3.44 9.13 3.99
CA ASP A 254 3.72 7.95 4.82
C ASP A 254 3.32 8.15 6.29
N GLY A 255 3.65 9.28 6.89
CA GLY A 255 3.22 9.62 8.26
C GLY A 255 1.71 9.80 8.42
N SER A 256 1.02 10.04 7.32
CA SER A 256 -0.43 10.07 7.23
C SER A 256 -1.10 10.98 8.26
N PHE A 257 -2.35 10.67 8.65
CA PHE A 257 -3.09 11.46 9.61
C PHE A 257 -2.47 11.40 11.01
N GLN A 258 -1.73 10.35 11.34
CA GLN A 258 -1.00 10.24 12.62
C GLN A 258 0.01 11.38 12.75
N GLU A 259 0.84 11.62 11.74
CA GLU A 259 1.83 12.71 11.73
C GLU A 259 1.14 14.07 11.67
N TRP A 260 0.16 14.23 10.79
CA TRP A 260 -0.57 15.49 10.61
C TRP A 260 -1.26 15.93 11.90
N SER A 261 -2.07 15.03 12.49
CA SER A 261 -2.83 15.36 13.72
C SER A 261 -1.93 15.52 14.94
N GLY A 262 -0.76 14.90 14.96
CA GLY A 262 0.28 15.07 15.98
C GLY A 262 1.05 16.40 15.88
N THR A 263 1.01 17.07 14.72
CA THR A 263 1.71 18.35 14.49
C THR A 263 0.78 19.50 14.85
N GLU A 264 0.88 20.03 16.07
CA GLU A 264 -0.08 20.98 16.68
C GLU A 264 -0.35 22.24 15.83
N ARG A 265 0.66 22.76 15.12
CA ARG A 265 0.54 23.95 14.26
C ARG A 265 -0.33 23.74 13.02
N LEU A 266 -0.59 22.49 12.64
CA LEU A 266 -1.33 22.18 11.41
C LEU A 266 -2.84 22.09 11.69
N PRO A 267 -3.70 22.70 10.86
CA PRO A 267 -5.15 22.67 11.06
C PRO A 267 -5.72 21.27 10.74
N VAL A 268 -6.77 20.92 11.46
CA VAL A 268 -7.60 19.75 11.18
C VAL A 268 -9.02 20.22 10.92
N ILE A 269 -9.64 19.72 9.86
CA ILE A 269 -11.03 20.04 9.53
C ILE A 269 -11.96 19.03 10.19
N LEU A 270 -12.94 19.55 10.91
CA LEU A 270 -14.12 18.80 11.35
C LEU A 270 -15.29 19.21 10.43
N PRO A 271 -16.08 18.27 9.92
CA PRO A 271 -17.31 18.59 9.21
C PRO A 271 -18.23 19.45 10.09
N ALA A 272 -18.92 20.41 9.45
CA ALA A 272 -19.81 21.34 10.14
C ALA A 272 -20.87 20.60 10.98
N GLY A 273 -20.95 20.93 12.28
CA GLY A 273 -21.93 20.36 13.23
C GLY A 273 -21.35 19.82 14.53
N ARG A 274 -20.02 19.82 14.70
CA ARG A 274 -19.37 19.47 15.98
C ARG A 274 -18.49 20.64 16.46
N ARG A 275 -18.96 21.32 17.47
CA ARG A 275 -18.18 22.18 18.39
C ARG A 275 -17.87 21.39 19.65
#